data_d7024ae7a8e44d83c3d000df20a700cc
#
_entry.id   d7024ae7a8e44d83c3d000df20a700cc
#
_cell.length_a   1.000
_cell.length_b   1.000
_cell.length_c   1.000
_cell.angle_alpha   90.00
_cell.angle_beta   90.00
_cell.angle_gamma   90.00
#
_symmetry.space_group_name_H-M   'P 1'
#
loop_
_entity.id
_entity.type
_entity.pdbx_description
1 polymer ?
#
loop_
_entity_poly.entity_id
_entity_poly.type
_entity_poly.pdbx_seq_one_letter_code
_entity_poly.pdbx_strand_id
1 'polypeptide(L)'
;MSRTPHSVMIADIGYGNCKTILLTQAPEGIVERRWMIPSVVVQTRENLSSLGSSNIRKIQVGGTDIYFGPDILDELGGTQSGMRGAGSHYFESSTYRNLVIANLCESGLAVIDELVLTLPLDYYETAAKELKALRGQYEWQENGIFKTTTVVNVSVQPQALGALIHYRVLNANVGFEKSTRAVLDFGGGTLNFLVAQGYAGKKLRSGHVDYGVRSMWEDMAKEISRQIQASGRVAKFENVALIENAARSGRDYVSTAFGDFEMASLLKQTHSRLVEKVTEAARKMGDVSDILEIVLCGGGAAYIEPAVREVFPVQKIVCLPEPFFANANGFAMLSRKQMAGRELAHAE
;
A
#
# COMPACT_ATOMS: atom_id res chain seq x y z
N MET A 1 33.62 -0.20 -7.82
CA MET A 1 32.76 -1.35 -7.55
C MET A 1 31.75 -0.96 -6.46
N SER A 2 30.45 -1.09 -6.68
CA SER A 2 29.46 -0.78 -5.63
C SER A 2 29.50 -1.89 -4.58
N ARG A 3 29.65 -1.50 -3.29
CA ARG A 3 29.59 -2.43 -2.15
C ARG A 3 28.24 -3.16 -2.15
N THR A 4 28.23 -4.45 -1.84
CA THR A 4 26.99 -5.21 -1.62
C THR A 4 26.25 -4.61 -0.43
N PRO A 5 24.96 -4.26 -0.56
CA PRO A 5 24.22 -3.73 0.58
C PRO A 5 24.07 -4.79 1.66
N HIS A 6 24.34 -4.41 2.93
CA HIS A 6 24.08 -5.25 4.09
C HIS A 6 22.62 -5.13 4.57
N SER A 7 21.93 -4.06 4.16
CA SER A 7 20.54 -3.79 4.54
C SER A 7 19.79 -3.16 3.37
N VAL A 8 18.64 -3.75 3.01
CA VAL A 8 17.74 -3.23 2.01
C VAL A 8 16.35 -3.10 2.63
N MET A 9 15.81 -1.90 2.66
CA MET A 9 14.45 -1.63 3.13
C MET A 9 13.56 -1.30 1.94
N ILE A 10 12.54 -2.11 1.71
CA ILE A 10 11.50 -1.87 0.72
C ILE A 10 10.30 -1.30 1.45
N ALA A 11 9.94 -0.05 1.16
CA ALA A 11 8.81 0.64 1.78
C ALA A 11 7.79 1.05 0.71
N ASP A 12 6.70 0.30 0.63
CA ASP A 12 5.53 0.63 -0.18
C ASP A 12 4.59 1.52 0.66
N ILE A 13 4.82 2.84 0.57
CA ILE A 13 4.06 3.86 1.31
C ILE A 13 2.86 4.29 0.47
N GLY A 14 1.76 3.55 0.61
CA GLY A 14 0.51 3.85 -0.06
C GLY A 14 -0.38 4.84 0.71
N TYR A 15 -1.54 5.18 0.15
CA TYR A 15 -2.52 6.09 0.79
C TYR A 15 -3.17 5.50 2.06
N GLY A 16 -3.29 4.17 2.15
CA GLY A 16 -3.93 3.49 3.28
C GLY A 16 -2.95 3.03 4.34
N ASN A 17 -1.92 2.32 3.93
CA ASN A 17 -0.92 1.71 4.80
C ASN A 17 0.47 1.77 4.16
N CYS A 18 1.49 1.85 5.00
CA CYS A 18 2.88 1.57 4.65
C CYS A 18 3.14 0.08 4.86
N LYS A 19 3.62 -0.63 3.84
CA LYS A 19 4.01 -2.04 3.92
C LYS A 19 5.51 -2.09 3.70
N THR A 20 6.22 -2.53 4.70
CA THR A 20 7.69 -2.49 4.69
C THR A 20 8.27 -3.87 4.89
N ILE A 21 9.26 -4.19 4.08
CA ILE A 21 10.09 -5.39 4.19
C ILE A 21 11.53 -4.93 4.34
N LEU A 22 12.18 -5.38 5.40
CA LEU A 22 13.59 -5.15 5.67
C LEU A 22 14.36 -6.45 5.48
N LEU A 23 15.36 -6.42 4.60
CA LEU A 23 16.33 -7.48 4.40
C LEU A 23 17.66 -7.06 5.02
N THR A 24 18.23 -7.89 5.86
CA THR A 24 19.56 -7.67 6.47
C THR A 24 20.44 -8.87 6.27
N GLN A 25 21.72 -8.63 5.94
CA GLN A 25 22.72 -9.69 5.87
C GLN A 25 23.14 -10.09 7.27
N ALA A 26 22.98 -11.37 7.59
CA ALA A 26 23.48 -11.99 8.82
C ALA A 26 24.46 -13.14 8.47
N PRO A 27 25.25 -13.65 9.42
CA PRO A 27 26.18 -14.75 9.17
C PRO A 27 25.51 -16.01 8.61
N GLU A 28 24.27 -16.28 9.02
CA GLU A 28 23.46 -17.42 8.58
C GLU A 28 22.69 -17.19 7.27
N GLY A 29 22.83 -16.02 6.66
CA GLY A 29 22.14 -15.64 5.43
C GLY A 29 21.30 -14.36 5.57
N ILE A 30 20.36 -14.18 4.66
CA ILE A 30 19.51 -12.98 4.64
C ILE A 30 18.32 -13.15 5.57
N VAL A 31 18.25 -12.31 6.60
CA VAL A 31 17.10 -12.21 7.53
C VAL A 31 16.09 -11.22 7.00
N GLU A 32 14.81 -11.58 7.10
CA GLU A 32 13.68 -10.73 6.69
C GLU A 32 12.83 -10.35 7.89
N ARG A 33 12.50 -9.06 7.98
CA ARG A 33 11.48 -8.52 8.89
C ARG A 33 10.42 -7.79 8.09
N ARG A 34 9.16 -7.89 8.52
CA ARG A 34 8.02 -7.22 7.88
C ARG A 34 7.20 -6.47 8.90
N TRP A 35 6.67 -5.34 8.50
CA TRP A 35 5.65 -4.63 9.26
C TRP A 35 4.72 -3.83 8.36
N MET A 36 3.58 -3.51 8.91
CA MET A 36 2.61 -2.63 8.29
C MET A 36 2.13 -1.61 9.31
N ILE A 37 2.17 -0.34 8.95
CA ILE A 37 1.61 0.75 9.74
C ILE A 37 0.62 1.53 8.88
N PRO A 38 -0.47 2.07 9.45
CA PRO A 38 -1.34 2.99 8.73
C PRO A 38 -0.56 4.19 8.20
N SER A 39 -0.93 4.68 7.01
CA SER A 39 -0.32 5.90 6.42
C SER A 39 -0.87 7.17 7.08
N VAL A 40 -0.77 7.20 8.40
CA VAL A 40 -1.25 8.29 9.27
C VAL A 40 -0.14 8.69 10.23
N VAL A 41 0.11 9.99 10.30
CA VAL A 41 1.01 10.61 11.29
C VAL A 41 0.27 11.77 11.94
N VAL A 42 0.25 11.78 13.27
CA VAL A 42 -0.39 12.84 14.06
C VAL A 42 0.68 13.69 14.73
N GLN A 43 0.55 14.99 14.65
CA GLN A 43 1.52 15.95 15.23
C GLN A 43 1.07 16.53 16.58
N THR A 44 -0.19 16.34 16.97
CA THR A 44 -0.73 16.85 18.22
C THR A 44 -1.36 15.74 19.05
N ARG A 45 -1.13 15.79 20.37
CA ARG A 45 -1.69 14.80 21.31
C ARG A 45 -3.19 15.01 21.56
N GLU A 46 -3.72 16.20 21.26
CA GLU A 46 -5.12 16.54 21.53
C GLU A 46 -6.14 15.64 20.82
N ASN A 47 -5.68 14.95 19.77
CA ASN A 47 -6.50 14.04 18.97
C ASN A 47 -6.33 12.56 19.36
N LEU A 48 -5.52 12.24 20.37
CA LEU A 48 -5.29 10.86 20.81
C LEU A 48 -5.96 10.64 22.16
N SER A 49 -6.76 9.58 22.28
CA SER A 49 -7.30 9.17 23.57
C SER A 49 -6.17 8.59 24.44
N SER A 50 -6.14 8.94 25.72
CA SER A 50 -5.06 8.54 26.64
C SER A 50 -5.35 7.25 27.40
N LEU A 51 -6.38 6.51 27.04
CA LEU A 51 -6.91 5.37 27.80
C LEU A 51 -6.60 4.05 27.08
N GLY A 52 -5.43 3.46 27.34
CA GLY A 52 -5.12 2.10 26.93
C GLY A 52 -3.63 1.88 26.61
N SER A 53 -3.20 0.63 26.61
CA SER A 53 -1.92 0.20 26.06
C SER A 53 -2.05 0.16 24.52
N SER A 54 -1.69 1.23 23.85
CA SER A 54 -1.71 1.28 22.38
C SER A 54 -0.30 1.08 21.82
N ASN A 55 -0.19 0.36 20.70
CA ASN A 55 1.07 0.25 19.94
C ASN A 55 1.30 1.53 19.12
N ILE A 56 1.25 2.68 19.81
CA ILE A 56 1.54 4.00 19.23
C ILE A 56 2.91 4.44 19.75
N ARG A 57 3.80 4.76 18.83
CA ARG A 57 5.10 5.33 19.13
C ARG A 57 5.03 6.85 19.03
N LYS A 58 5.77 7.50 19.92
CA LYS A 58 6.02 8.93 19.90
C LYS A 58 7.50 9.17 19.62
N ILE A 59 7.78 9.96 18.60
CA ILE A 59 9.12 10.49 18.33
C ILE A 59 9.05 12.01 18.18
N GLN A 60 10.20 12.68 18.35
CA GLN A 60 10.33 14.11 18.10
C GLN A 60 11.30 14.32 16.94
N VAL A 61 10.85 15.00 15.89
CA VAL A 61 11.63 15.33 14.69
C VAL A 61 11.65 16.85 14.52
N GLY A 62 12.84 17.45 14.56
CA GLY A 62 12.98 18.91 14.44
C GLY A 62 12.18 19.70 15.49
N GLY A 63 12.03 19.17 16.69
CA GLY A 63 11.26 19.78 17.77
C GLY A 63 9.74 19.51 17.72
N THR A 64 9.24 18.83 16.69
CA THR A 64 7.81 18.49 16.54
C THR A 64 7.56 17.05 16.98
N ASP A 65 6.58 16.86 17.84
CA ASP A 65 6.12 15.52 18.25
C ASP A 65 5.35 14.86 17.10
N ILE A 66 5.69 13.59 16.82
CA ILE A 66 5.08 12.77 15.78
C ILE A 66 4.63 11.46 16.41
N TYR A 67 3.36 11.12 16.21
CA TYR A 67 2.74 9.89 16.68
C TYR A 67 2.37 9.01 15.47
N PHE A 68 2.73 7.73 15.53
CA PHE A 68 2.44 6.73 14.51
C PHE A 68 2.40 5.33 15.13
N GLY A 69 1.89 4.36 14.42
CA GLY A 69 1.88 2.96 14.87
C GLY A 69 0.63 2.21 14.41
N PRO A 70 0.57 0.88 14.63
CA PRO A 70 -0.54 0.04 14.18
C PRO A 70 -1.91 0.49 14.69
N ASP A 71 -1.99 0.96 15.92
CA ASP A 71 -3.26 1.28 16.60
C ASP A 71 -3.67 2.76 16.44
N ILE A 72 -2.91 3.55 15.65
CA ILE A 72 -3.17 4.99 15.50
C ILE A 72 -4.60 5.29 14.98
N LEU A 73 -5.15 4.41 14.14
CA LEU A 73 -6.49 4.58 13.59
C LEU A 73 -7.59 4.35 14.63
N ASP A 74 -7.38 3.44 15.55
CA ASP A 74 -8.34 3.10 16.60
C ASP A 74 -8.43 4.24 17.62
N GLU A 75 -7.29 4.87 17.92
CA GLU A 75 -7.20 6.03 18.81
C GLU A 75 -7.83 7.31 18.22
N LEU A 76 -7.76 7.49 16.89
CA LEU A 76 -8.31 8.67 16.23
C LEU A 76 -9.85 8.63 16.08
N GLY A 77 -10.48 7.48 16.27
CA GLY A 77 -11.92 7.33 16.09
C GLY A 77 -12.38 7.74 14.67
N GLY A 78 -13.54 8.37 14.55
CA GLY A 78 -14.13 8.75 13.25
C GLY A 78 -13.50 9.95 12.54
N THR A 79 -12.46 10.59 13.10
CA THR A 79 -11.89 11.85 12.57
C THR A 79 -10.81 11.62 11.50
N GLN A 80 -10.65 10.42 11.01
CA GLN A 80 -9.51 9.98 10.19
C GLN A 80 -9.47 10.53 8.75
N SER A 81 -10.59 11.04 8.23
CA SER A 81 -10.70 11.34 6.80
C SER A 81 -9.77 12.46 6.31
N GLY A 82 -9.37 13.39 7.20
CA GLY A 82 -8.46 14.49 6.87
C GLY A 82 -6.97 14.23 7.11
N MET A 83 -6.61 13.12 7.77
CA MET A 83 -5.25 12.85 8.22
C MET A 83 -4.44 11.98 7.26
N ARG A 84 -5.10 11.28 6.34
CA ARG A 84 -4.44 10.49 5.28
C ARG A 84 -4.10 11.38 4.11
N GLY A 85 -2.87 11.29 3.63
CA GLY A 85 -2.47 11.95 2.40
C GLY A 85 -3.29 11.43 1.21
N ALA A 86 -3.58 12.30 0.26
CA ALA A 86 -4.25 11.98 -0.98
C ALA A 86 -3.80 12.89 -2.12
N GLY A 87 -3.93 12.42 -3.36
CA GLY A 87 -3.65 13.19 -4.57
C GLY A 87 -2.17 13.27 -4.96
N SER A 88 -1.89 14.02 -6.02
CA SER A 88 -0.59 14.08 -6.68
C SER A 88 0.54 14.60 -5.78
N HIS A 89 0.24 15.53 -4.87
CA HIS A 89 1.24 16.13 -3.97
C HIS A 89 1.51 15.32 -2.69
N TYR A 90 0.86 14.16 -2.53
CA TYR A 90 1.08 13.32 -1.35
C TYR A 90 2.54 12.94 -1.17
N PHE A 91 3.21 12.54 -2.24
CA PHE A 91 4.59 12.06 -2.22
C PHE A 91 5.62 13.15 -1.90
N GLU A 92 5.25 14.41 -2.04
CA GLU A 92 6.07 15.60 -1.72
C GLU A 92 5.76 16.15 -0.32
N SER A 93 4.71 15.64 0.32
CA SER A 93 4.19 16.17 1.58
C SER A 93 5.08 15.87 2.79
N SER A 94 4.97 16.71 3.83
CA SER A 94 5.58 16.43 5.14
C SER A 94 5.06 15.12 5.75
N THR A 95 3.80 14.77 5.52
CA THR A 95 3.21 13.51 5.95
C THR A 95 3.96 12.32 5.37
N TYR A 96 4.25 12.32 4.06
CA TYR A 96 5.02 11.25 3.42
C TYR A 96 6.43 11.13 4.00
N ARG A 97 7.13 12.27 4.17
CA ARG A 97 8.46 12.30 4.80
C ARG A 97 8.44 11.76 6.23
N ASN A 98 7.44 12.13 7.01
CA ASN A 98 7.27 11.63 8.37
C ASN A 98 6.98 10.12 8.39
N LEU A 99 6.25 9.59 7.41
CA LEU A 99 6.04 8.16 7.25
C LEU A 99 7.34 7.43 6.87
N VAL A 100 8.21 8.03 6.05
CA VAL A 100 9.56 7.49 5.81
C VAL A 100 10.33 7.41 7.13
N ILE A 101 10.36 8.51 7.93
CA ILE A 101 11.03 8.53 9.24
C ILE A 101 10.43 7.49 10.19
N ALA A 102 9.10 7.35 10.23
CA ALA A 102 8.43 6.33 11.03
C ALA A 102 8.91 4.90 10.65
N ASN A 103 9.03 4.61 9.35
CA ASN A 103 9.53 3.32 8.89
C ASN A 103 11.02 3.12 9.19
N LEU A 104 11.86 4.17 9.08
CA LEU A 104 13.26 4.11 9.53
C LEU A 104 13.36 3.85 11.03
N CYS A 105 12.51 4.48 11.83
CA CYS A 105 12.40 4.27 13.26
C CYS A 105 12.01 2.82 13.60
N GLU A 106 11.04 2.22 12.87
CA GLU A 106 10.66 0.81 13.01
C GLU A 106 11.79 -0.14 12.62
N SER A 107 12.65 0.23 11.66
CA SER A 107 13.79 -0.60 11.27
C SER A 107 14.76 -0.85 12.42
N GLY A 108 14.97 0.14 13.28
CA GLY A 108 15.92 0.10 14.39
C GLY A 108 17.39 0.09 13.94
N LEU A 109 17.68 0.27 12.65
CA LEU A 109 19.03 0.23 12.12
C LEU A 109 19.67 1.63 12.08
N ALA A 110 20.97 1.70 12.40
CA ALA A 110 21.76 2.92 12.24
C ALA A 110 22.08 3.24 10.77
N VAL A 111 22.08 2.23 9.89
CA VAL A 111 22.36 2.37 8.47
C VAL A 111 21.42 1.52 7.64
N ILE A 112 20.80 2.13 6.64
CA ILE A 112 20.07 1.48 5.55
C ILE A 112 20.88 1.72 4.28
N ASP A 113 21.48 0.66 3.71
CA ASP A 113 22.31 0.79 2.51
C ASP A 113 21.48 1.12 1.27
N GLU A 114 20.27 0.53 1.17
CA GLU A 114 19.33 0.78 0.07
C GLU A 114 17.92 0.94 0.62
N LEU A 115 17.30 2.08 0.37
CA LEU A 115 15.87 2.32 0.58
C LEU A 115 15.15 2.26 -0.77
N VAL A 116 14.29 1.27 -0.96
CA VAL A 116 13.44 1.13 -2.14
C VAL A 116 12.07 1.71 -1.81
N LEU A 117 11.71 2.82 -2.46
CA LEU A 117 10.39 3.43 -2.37
C LEU A 117 9.57 3.07 -3.60
N THR A 118 8.26 2.99 -3.46
CA THR A 118 7.36 2.71 -4.58
C THR A 118 6.42 3.87 -4.86
N LEU A 119 6.08 4.08 -6.13
CA LEU A 119 5.16 5.10 -6.60
C LEU A 119 4.14 4.51 -7.57
N PRO A 120 2.89 5.00 -7.58
CA PRO A 120 2.00 4.78 -8.71
C PRO A 120 2.65 5.24 -10.01
N LEU A 121 2.36 4.54 -11.11
CA LEU A 121 3.05 4.74 -12.39
C LEU A 121 2.96 6.20 -12.89
N ASP A 122 1.79 6.82 -12.74
CA ASP A 122 1.54 8.19 -13.21
C ASP A 122 2.36 9.26 -12.45
N TYR A 123 2.72 8.99 -11.20
CA TYR A 123 3.55 9.89 -10.40
C TYR A 123 5.04 9.56 -10.46
N TYR A 124 5.41 8.45 -11.12
CA TYR A 124 6.80 8.00 -11.16
C TYR A 124 7.73 9.03 -11.82
N GLU A 125 7.32 9.63 -12.95
CA GLU A 125 8.15 10.59 -13.67
C GLU A 125 8.29 11.92 -12.94
N THR A 126 7.27 12.34 -12.20
CA THR A 126 7.24 13.63 -11.51
C THR A 126 7.91 13.57 -10.13
N ALA A 127 7.58 12.57 -9.32
CA ALA A 127 8.01 12.51 -7.92
C ALA A 127 9.28 11.65 -7.68
N ALA A 128 9.66 10.76 -8.61
CA ALA A 128 10.80 9.87 -8.38
C ALA A 128 12.13 10.60 -8.12
N LYS A 129 12.35 11.75 -8.75
CA LYS A 129 13.57 12.55 -8.56
C LYS A 129 13.64 13.10 -7.13
N GLU A 130 12.53 13.60 -6.62
CA GLU A 130 12.45 14.16 -5.26
C GLU A 130 12.59 13.08 -4.21
N LEU A 131 11.97 11.90 -4.41
CA LEU A 131 12.13 10.79 -3.50
C LEU A 131 13.55 10.23 -3.47
N LYS A 132 14.27 10.23 -4.60
CA LYS A 132 15.71 9.87 -4.61
C LYS A 132 16.57 10.84 -3.79
N ALA A 133 16.13 12.07 -3.57
CA ALA A 133 16.80 13.02 -2.71
C ALA A 133 16.62 12.72 -1.21
N LEU A 134 15.77 11.78 -0.83
CA LEU A 134 15.59 11.31 0.56
C LEU A 134 16.77 10.47 1.09
N ARG A 135 17.89 10.40 0.38
CA ARG A 135 19.16 9.89 0.91
C ARG A 135 19.73 10.87 1.92
N GLY A 136 20.35 10.36 2.97
CA GLY A 136 21.01 11.21 3.99
C GLY A 136 20.78 10.71 5.40
N GLN A 137 21.13 11.54 6.36
CA GLN A 137 20.99 11.25 7.77
C GLN A 137 19.64 11.76 8.27
N TYR A 138 18.96 10.91 9.03
CA TYR A 138 17.72 11.21 9.72
C TYR A 138 17.94 11.14 11.21
N GLU A 139 17.42 12.12 11.94
CA GLU A 139 17.58 12.25 13.37
C GLU A 139 16.21 12.41 14.03
N TRP A 140 16.03 11.74 15.14
CA TRP A 140 14.84 11.89 15.97
C TRP A 140 15.18 11.61 17.44
N GLN A 141 14.33 12.08 18.32
CA GLN A 141 14.41 11.75 19.74
C GLN A 141 13.23 10.84 20.11
N GLU A 142 13.51 9.76 20.82
CA GLU A 142 12.52 8.84 21.34
C GLU A 142 12.81 8.57 22.82
N ASN A 143 11.82 8.83 23.67
CA ASN A 143 11.96 8.69 25.14
C ASN A 143 13.19 9.44 25.70
N GLY A 144 13.49 10.63 25.20
CA GLY A 144 14.63 11.43 25.60
C GLY A 144 15.99 11.00 25.00
N ILE A 145 16.03 9.93 24.21
CA ILE A 145 17.26 9.41 23.59
C ILE A 145 17.31 9.84 22.14
N PHE A 146 18.42 10.48 21.74
CA PHE A 146 18.69 10.78 20.33
C PHE A 146 19.05 9.52 19.56
N LYS A 147 18.42 9.34 18.42
CA LYS A 147 18.65 8.24 17.48
C LYS A 147 18.89 8.78 16.10
N THR A 148 19.68 8.06 15.33
CA THR A 148 20.00 8.43 13.96
C THR A 148 19.92 7.20 13.05
N THR A 149 19.50 7.42 11.79
CA THR A 149 19.63 6.44 10.72
C THR A 149 20.16 7.12 9.48
N THR A 150 21.17 6.55 8.86
CA THR A 150 21.71 7.01 7.58
C THR A 150 21.15 6.14 6.46
N VAL A 151 20.48 6.76 5.50
CA VAL A 151 20.06 6.14 4.24
C VAL A 151 21.12 6.45 3.20
N VAL A 152 21.85 5.41 2.75
CA VAL A 152 23.00 5.58 1.85
C VAL A 152 22.54 5.80 0.41
N ASN A 153 21.58 4.99 -0.04
CA ASN A 153 21.02 5.10 -1.38
C ASN A 153 19.49 4.98 -1.35
N VAL A 154 18.82 5.66 -2.29
CA VAL A 154 17.38 5.56 -2.50
C VAL A 154 17.10 5.21 -3.95
N SER A 155 16.40 4.11 -4.16
CA SER A 155 15.80 3.78 -5.44
C SER A 155 14.29 3.93 -5.39
N VAL A 156 13.72 4.34 -6.50
CA VAL A 156 12.26 4.51 -6.62
C VAL A 156 11.78 3.59 -7.74
N GLN A 157 10.73 2.83 -7.48
CA GLN A 157 10.19 1.83 -8.38
C GLN A 157 8.69 2.04 -8.61
N PRO A 158 8.16 1.75 -9.81
CA PRO A 158 6.73 1.84 -10.04
C PRO A 158 5.99 0.72 -9.31
N GLN A 159 4.90 1.07 -8.61
CA GLN A 159 3.92 0.10 -8.10
C GLN A 159 3.40 -0.76 -9.26
N ALA A 160 2.74 -1.87 -8.95
CA ALA A 160 2.29 -2.89 -9.89
C ALA A 160 3.45 -3.65 -10.60
N LEU A 161 4.62 -3.04 -10.85
CA LEU A 161 5.80 -3.77 -11.32
C LEU A 161 6.30 -4.75 -10.23
N GLY A 162 6.29 -4.35 -8.97
CA GLY A 162 6.61 -5.25 -7.85
C GLY A 162 5.67 -6.46 -7.82
N ALA A 163 4.37 -6.24 -7.95
CA ALA A 163 3.39 -7.33 -8.03
C ALA A 163 3.60 -8.24 -9.25
N LEU A 164 4.00 -7.68 -10.40
CA LEU A 164 4.33 -8.47 -11.59
C LEU A 164 5.58 -9.34 -11.38
N ILE A 165 6.60 -8.82 -10.69
CA ILE A 165 7.79 -9.58 -10.29
C ILE A 165 7.41 -10.70 -9.32
N HIS A 166 6.59 -10.39 -8.31
CA HIS A 166 6.06 -11.39 -7.36
C HIS A 166 5.32 -12.50 -8.09
N TYR A 167 4.38 -12.14 -9.00
CA TYR A 167 3.68 -13.09 -9.84
C TYR A 167 4.65 -13.99 -10.62
N ARG A 168 5.67 -13.43 -11.27
CA ARG A 168 6.63 -14.17 -12.10
C ARG A 168 7.48 -15.15 -11.30
N VAL A 169 7.88 -14.77 -10.08
CA VAL A 169 8.66 -15.65 -9.20
C VAL A 169 7.83 -16.84 -8.73
N LEU A 170 6.54 -16.62 -8.41
CA LEU A 170 5.64 -17.70 -7.97
C LEU A 170 5.19 -18.60 -9.13
N ASN A 171 5.18 -18.08 -10.36
CA ASN A 171 4.68 -18.77 -11.55
C ASN A 171 5.81 -18.86 -12.59
N ALA A 172 6.53 -19.96 -12.59
CA ALA A 172 7.61 -20.24 -13.57
C ALA A 172 7.04 -20.53 -14.97
N ASN A 173 6.27 -19.57 -15.54
CA ASN A 173 5.58 -19.75 -16.81
C ASN A 173 6.52 -19.70 -17.99
N VAL A 174 6.49 -20.74 -18.84
CA VAL A 174 7.12 -20.70 -20.16
C VAL A 174 6.41 -19.64 -21.01
N GLY A 175 7.19 -18.77 -21.68
CA GLY A 175 6.63 -17.72 -22.54
C GLY A 175 6.21 -16.43 -21.82
N PHE A 176 6.53 -16.27 -20.54
CA PHE A 176 6.27 -15.02 -19.80
C PHE A 176 6.71 -13.76 -20.55
N GLU A 177 7.92 -13.77 -21.12
CA GLU A 177 8.50 -12.62 -21.84
C GLU A 177 7.75 -12.24 -23.12
N LYS A 178 6.99 -13.18 -23.70
CA LYS A 178 6.25 -12.99 -24.96
C LYS A 178 4.78 -12.70 -24.77
N SER A 179 4.25 -12.88 -23.55
CA SER A 179 2.83 -12.73 -23.26
C SER A 179 2.52 -11.42 -22.54
N THR A 180 1.39 -10.83 -22.91
CA THR A 180 0.87 -9.60 -22.29
C THR A 180 0.02 -9.96 -21.06
N ARG A 181 0.21 -9.24 -19.98
CA ARG A 181 -0.55 -9.32 -18.73
C ARG A 181 -0.95 -7.95 -18.27
N ALA A 182 -2.02 -7.87 -17.49
CA ALA A 182 -2.33 -6.68 -16.73
C ALA A 182 -2.23 -6.99 -15.24
N VAL A 183 -1.66 -6.07 -14.48
CA VAL A 183 -1.72 -6.05 -13.02
C VAL A 183 -2.76 -5.03 -12.63
N LEU A 184 -3.69 -5.40 -11.77
CA LEU A 184 -4.65 -4.51 -11.12
C LEU A 184 -4.32 -4.44 -9.64
N ASP A 185 -3.91 -3.27 -9.17
CA ASP A 185 -3.60 -2.98 -7.77
C ASP A 185 -4.72 -2.12 -7.17
N PHE A 186 -5.64 -2.77 -6.45
CA PHE A 186 -6.71 -2.07 -5.75
C PHE A 186 -6.25 -1.61 -4.38
N GLY A 187 -5.68 -0.42 -4.35
CA GLY A 187 -5.09 0.22 -3.18
C GLY A 187 -6.10 1.00 -2.33
N GLY A 188 -5.58 1.72 -1.32
CA GLY A 188 -6.41 2.53 -0.41
C GLY A 188 -7.12 3.69 -1.09
N GLY A 189 -6.48 4.37 -2.07
CA GLY A 189 -7.00 5.55 -2.74
C GLY A 189 -7.32 5.36 -4.22
N THR A 190 -6.67 4.41 -4.89
CA THR A 190 -6.72 4.24 -6.33
C THR A 190 -6.80 2.77 -6.75
N LEU A 191 -7.37 2.53 -7.92
CA LEU A 191 -7.18 1.31 -8.69
C LEU A 191 -6.09 1.59 -9.73
N ASN A 192 -4.85 1.17 -9.44
CA ASN A 192 -3.76 1.26 -10.41
C ASN A 192 -3.78 0.05 -11.35
N PHE A 193 -3.35 0.26 -12.60
CA PHE A 193 -3.21 -0.83 -13.55
C PHE A 193 -1.95 -0.68 -14.39
N LEU A 194 -1.26 -1.79 -14.59
CA LEU A 194 -0.06 -1.90 -15.42
C LEU A 194 -0.30 -2.98 -16.49
N VAL A 195 -0.25 -2.61 -17.75
CA VAL A 195 -0.19 -3.57 -18.86
C VAL A 195 1.28 -3.76 -19.23
N ALA A 196 1.75 -5.01 -19.26
CA ALA A 196 3.13 -5.32 -19.58
C ALA A 196 3.27 -6.58 -20.43
N GLN A 197 4.27 -6.60 -21.31
CA GLN A 197 4.75 -7.79 -21.99
C GLN A 197 6.08 -8.20 -21.37
N GLY A 198 6.14 -9.38 -20.76
CA GLY A 198 7.21 -9.68 -19.82
C GLY A 198 7.26 -8.61 -18.72
N TYR A 199 8.43 -7.98 -18.54
CA TYR A 199 8.60 -6.84 -17.62
C TYR A 199 8.50 -5.47 -18.32
N ALA A 200 8.32 -5.44 -19.63
CA ALA A 200 8.21 -4.19 -20.38
C ALA A 200 6.80 -3.60 -20.23
N GLY A 201 6.66 -2.59 -19.38
CA GLY A 201 5.41 -1.86 -19.17
C GLY A 201 4.99 -1.08 -20.44
N LYS A 202 3.72 -1.17 -20.78
CA LYS A 202 3.11 -0.42 -21.89
C LYS A 202 2.48 0.87 -21.34
N LYS A 203 3.25 1.96 -21.27
CA LYS A 203 2.87 3.22 -20.62
C LYS A 203 1.50 3.74 -21.09
N LEU A 204 1.22 3.76 -22.39
CA LEU A 204 -0.04 4.26 -22.94
C LEU A 204 -1.26 3.39 -22.61
N ARG A 205 -1.03 2.20 -22.07
CA ARG A 205 -2.07 1.23 -21.67
C ARG A 205 -2.08 1.02 -20.16
N SER A 206 -1.37 1.85 -19.41
CA SER A 206 -1.21 1.76 -17.95
C SER A 206 -1.60 3.08 -17.32
N GLY A 207 -2.01 3.06 -16.05
CA GLY A 207 -2.44 4.26 -15.34
C GLY A 207 -3.24 3.94 -14.09
N HIS A 208 -4.17 4.81 -13.73
CA HIS A 208 -5.04 4.62 -12.58
C HIS A 208 -6.48 5.09 -12.82
N VAL A 209 -7.34 4.67 -11.91
CA VAL A 209 -8.69 5.20 -11.69
C VAL A 209 -8.73 5.73 -10.26
N ASP A 210 -9.24 6.95 -10.07
CA ASP A 210 -9.39 7.60 -8.76
C ASP A 210 -10.54 6.97 -7.96
N TYR A 211 -10.36 5.70 -7.62
CA TYR A 211 -11.28 4.91 -6.80
C TYR A 211 -10.50 3.81 -6.11
N GLY A 212 -10.49 3.80 -4.80
CA GLY A 212 -9.82 2.80 -3.99
C GLY A 212 -10.74 2.23 -2.91
N VAL A 213 -10.18 1.43 -2.03
CA VAL A 213 -10.89 0.80 -0.92
C VAL A 213 -11.60 1.83 -0.05
N ARG A 214 -11.00 3.02 0.16
CA ARG A 214 -11.63 4.10 0.91
C ARG A 214 -12.90 4.60 0.23
N SER A 215 -12.86 4.84 -1.09
CA SER A 215 -14.04 5.26 -1.84
C SER A 215 -15.15 4.20 -1.77
N MET A 216 -14.78 2.93 -1.79
CA MET A 216 -15.72 1.82 -1.58
C MET A 216 -16.37 1.88 -0.19
N TRP A 217 -15.60 2.16 0.88
CA TRP A 217 -16.15 2.35 2.23
C TRP A 217 -17.07 3.58 2.32
N GLU A 218 -16.73 4.67 1.62
CA GLU A 218 -17.58 5.86 1.51
C GLU A 218 -18.92 5.56 0.82
N ASP A 219 -18.90 4.71 -0.23
CA ASP A 219 -20.13 4.27 -0.89
C ASP A 219 -20.98 3.36 0.03
N MET A 220 -20.35 2.48 0.81
CA MET A 220 -21.06 1.71 1.85
C MET A 220 -21.65 2.61 2.94
N ALA A 221 -20.96 3.66 3.35
CA ALA A 221 -21.49 4.63 4.33
C ALA A 221 -22.74 5.36 3.80
N LYS A 222 -22.74 5.71 2.50
CA LYS A 222 -23.94 6.26 1.83
C LYS A 222 -25.08 5.24 1.83
N GLU A 223 -24.79 3.97 1.59
CA GLU A 223 -25.80 2.92 1.60
C GLU A 223 -26.38 2.68 3.01
N ILE A 224 -25.54 2.66 4.05
CA ILE A 224 -26.00 2.63 5.45
C ILE A 224 -26.94 3.83 5.72
N SER A 225 -26.54 5.03 5.29
CA SER A 225 -27.38 6.24 5.43
C SER A 225 -28.74 6.08 4.75
N ARG A 226 -28.76 5.51 3.54
CA ARG A 226 -30.00 5.24 2.79
C ARG A 226 -30.92 4.27 3.54
N GLN A 227 -30.37 3.20 4.12
CA GLN A 227 -31.14 2.21 4.90
C GLN A 227 -31.68 2.82 6.19
N ILE A 228 -30.91 3.66 6.89
CA ILE A 228 -31.36 4.40 8.07
C ILE A 228 -32.58 5.30 7.73
N GLN A 229 -32.47 6.07 6.63
CA GLN A 229 -33.55 6.96 6.17
C GLN A 229 -34.79 6.17 5.74
N ALA A 230 -34.61 5.03 5.05
CA ALA A 230 -35.71 4.15 4.66
C ALA A 230 -36.48 3.58 5.87
N SER A 231 -35.86 3.50 7.06
CA SER A 231 -36.49 3.12 8.31
C SER A 231 -37.24 4.27 9.00
N GLY A 232 -37.40 5.43 8.35
CA GLY A 232 -38.08 6.61 8.87
C GLY A 232 -37.27 7.48 9.82
N ARG A 233 -35.95 7.26 9.95
CA ARG A 233 -35.06 8.03 10.81
C ARG A 233 -34.38 9.14 10.02
N VAL A 234 -34.29 10.34 10.58
CA VAL A 234 -33.54 11.45 9.98
C VAL A 234 -32.13 11.44 10.53
N ALA A 235 -31.28 10.59 9.95
CA ALA A 235 -29.86 10.50 10.33
C ALA A 235 -28.98 10.18 9.11
N LYS A 236 -27.72 10.62 9.18
CA LYS A 236 -26.71 10.33 8.18
C LYS A 236 -25.55 9.59 8.85
N PHE A 237 -25.11 8.50 8.24
CA PHE A 237 -23.95 7.77 8.69
C PHE A 237 -22.73 8.25 7.91
N GLU A 238 -21.73 8.79 8.59
CA GLU A 238 -20.51 9.34 7.98
C GLU A 238 -19.22 8.68 8.50
N ASN A 239 -19.34 7.81 9.52
CA ASN A 239 -18.20 7.19 10.15
C ASN A 239 -17.65 6.00 9.33
N VAL A 240 -16.90 6.32 8.28
CA VAL A 240 -16.23 5.32 7.41
C VAL A 240 -15.26 4.43 8.20
N ALA A 241 -14.68 4.94 9.29
CA ALA A 241 -13.75 4.18 10.12
C ALA A 241 -14.40 2.96 10.78
N LEU A 242 -15.70 3.01 11.12
CA LEU A 242 -16.39 1.83 11.64
C LEU A 242 -16.47 0.71 10.60
N ILE A 243 -16.68 1.04 9.32
CA ILE A 243 -16.68 0.08 8.23
C ILE A 243 -15.27 -0.52 8.04
N GLU A 244 -14.24 0.34 7.98
CA GLU A 244 -12.85 -0.10 7.87
C GLU A 244 -12.44 -1.01 9.03
N ASN A 245 -12.80 -0.64 10.26
CA ASN A 245 -12.49 -1.45 11.45
C ASN A 245 -13.24 -2.79 11.44
N ALA A 246 -14.50 -2.83 11.01
CA ALA A 246 -15.24 -4.07 10.84
C ALA A 246 -14.55 -4.99 9.82
N ALA A 247 -14.16 -4.43 8.66
CA ALA A 247 -13.45 -5.16 7.61
C ALA A 247 -12.08 -5.70 8.08
N ARG A 248 -11.26 -4.85 8.73
CA ARG A 248 -9.94 -5.23 9.27
C ARG A 248 -10.01 -6.30 10.36
N SER A 249 -11.07 -6.26 11.17
CA SER A 249 -11.30 -7.22 12.25
C SER A 249 -12.04 -8.48 11.80
N GLY A 250 -12.34 -8.61 10.50
CA GLY A 250 -13.09 -9.75 9.95
C GLY A 250 -14.51 -9.88 10.52
N ARG A 251 -15.15 -8.76 10.89
CA ARG A 251 -16.52 -8.77 11.42
C ARG A 251 -17.50 -8.85 10.27
N ASP A 252 -18.58 -9.59 10.48
CA ASP A 252 -19.66 -9.73 9.51
C ASP A 252 -20.61 -8.51 9.49
N TYR A 253 -20.54 -7.65 10.50
CA TYR A 253 -21.43 -6.52 10.67
C TYR A 253 -20.69 -5.23 11.01
N VAL A 254 -21.23 -4.11 10.52
CA VAL A 254 -20.92 -2.76 10.99
C VAL A 254 -21.93 -2.40 12.05
N SER A 255 -21.55 -2.44 13.33
CA SER A 255 -22.42 -2.10 14.47
C SER A 255 -22.44 -0.59 14.70
N THR A 256 -23.64 -0.01 14.72
CA THR A 256 -23.87 1.43 14.91
C THR A 256 -24.96 1.68 15.95
N ALA A 257 -25.15 2.93 16.38
CA ALA A 257 -26.28 3.31 17.21
C ALA A 257 -27.64 3.12 16.51
N PHE A 258 -27.64 2.90 15.20
CA PHE A 258 -28.87 2.70 14.41
C PHE A 258 -29.18 1.22 14.14
N GLY A 259 -28.30 0.32 14.54
CA GLY A 259 -28.38 -1.13 14.33
C GLY A 259 -27.15 -1.69 13.65
N ASP A 260 -27.21 -2.98 13.33
CA ASP A 260 -26.16 -3.74 12.67
C ASP A 260 -26.43 -3.82 11.16
N PHE A 261 -25.39 -3.55 10.36
CA PHE A 261 -25.43 -3.60 8.89
C PHE A 261 -24.49 -4.68 8.40
N GLU A 262 -25.02 -5.65 7.67
CA GLU A 262 -24.25 -6.80 7.20
C GLU A 262 -23.25 -6.39 6.11
N MET A 263 -21.97 -6.73 6.31
CA MET A 263 -20.88 -6.41 5.38
C MET A 263 -21.09 -7.02 3.99
N ALA A 264 -21.56 -8.28 3.92
CA ALA A 264 -21.80 -8.95 2.64
C ALA A 264 -22.91 -8.25 1.83
N SER A 265 -23.98 -7.78 2.50
CA SER A 265 -25.05 -7.01 1.86
C SER A 265 -24.54 -5.65 1.34
N LEU A 266 -23.76 -4.93 2.14
CA LEU A 266 -23.14 -3.66 1.74
C LEU A 266 -22.20 -3.86 0.52
N LEU A 267 -21.34 -4.89 0.53
CA LEU A 267 -20.48 -5.24 -0.59
C LEU A 267 -21.28 -5.53 -1.86
N LYS A 268 -22.35 -6.31 -1.74
CA LYS A 268 -23.23 -6.61 -2.89
C LYS A 268 -23.83 -5.34 -3.49
N GLN A 269 -24.20 -4.36 -2.68
CA GLN A 269 -24.80 -3.11 -3.15
C GLN A 269 -23.79 -2.17 -3.80
N THR A 270 -22.49 -2.27 -3.43
CA THR A 270 -21.42 -1.50 -4.06
C THR A 270 -20.83 -2.20 -5.31
N HIS A 271 -21.24 -3.45 -5.60
CA HIS A 271 -20.68 -4.24 -6.70
C HIS A 271 -20.77 -3.57 -8.08
N SER A 272 -21.93 -3.00 -8.42
CA SER A 272 -22.12 -2.30 -9.70
C SER A 272 -21.14 -1.13 -9.86
N ARG A 273 -20.81 -0.45 -8.76
CA ARG A 273 -19.81 0.63 -8.77
C ARG A 273 -18.41 0.10 -9.01
N LEU A 274 -18.07 -1.04 -8.42
CA LEU A 274 -16.79 -1.72 -8.68
C LEU A 274 -16.67 -2.16 -10.15
N VAL A 275 -17.74 -2.73 -10.72
CA VAL A 275 -17.81 -3.09 -12.15
C VAL A 275 -17.60 -1.87 -13.04
N GLU A 276 -18.25 -0.73 -12.75
CA GLU A 276 -18.03 0.53 -13.45
C GLU A 276 -16.56 0.95 -13.43
N LYS A 277 -15.90 0.90 -12.27
CA LYS A 277 -14.50 1.32 -12.11
C LYS A 277 -13.52 0.37 -12.79
N VAL A 278 -13.77 -0.93 -12.74
CA VAL A 278 -12.98 -1.91 -13.51
C VAL A 278 -13.17 -1.72 -15.01
N THR A 279 -14.39 -1.42 -15.47
CA THR A 279 -14.68 -1.10 -16.88
C THR A 279 -13.96 0.18 -17.32
N GLU A 280 -13.90 1.19 -16.45
CA GLU A 280 -13.11 2.41 -16.72
C GLU A 280 -11.63 2.08 -16.90
N ALA A 281 -11.06 1.25 -16.05
CA ALA A 281 -9.68 0.78 -16.17
C ALA A 281 -9.48 0.00 -17.49
N ALA A 282 -10.40 -0.92 -17.83
CA ALA A 282 -10.34 -1.70 -19.06
C ALA A 282 -10.35 -0.80 -20.31
N ARG A 283 -11.18 0.24 -20.34
CA ARG A 283 -11.21 1.23 -21.44
C ARG A 283 -9.87 1.98 -21.57
N LYS A 284 -9.25 2.35 -20.46
CA LYS A 284 -7.92 2.99 -20.47
C LYS A 284 -6.81 2.04 -20.92
N MET A 285 -6.94 0.72 -20.69
CA MET A 285 -6.02 -0.30 -21.22
C MET A 285 -6.14 -0.45 -22.75
N GLY A 286 -7.24 0.02 -23.37
CA GLY A 286 -7.52 -0.13 -24.79
C GLY A 286 -7.95 -1.54 -25.17
N ASP A 287 -7.40 -2.08 -26.26
CA ASP A 287 -7.69 -3.46 -26.67
C ASP A 287 -7.11 -4.45 -25.66
N VAL A 288 -7.99 -5.22 -25.02
CA VAL A 288 -7.62 -6.21 -23.98
C VAL A 288 -7.54 -7.64 -24.54
N SER A 289 -7.70 -7.83 -25.84
CA SER A 289 -7.70 -9.16 -26.48
C SER A 289 -6.34 -9.87 -26.41
N ASP A 290 -5.25 -9.10 -26.33
CA ASP A 290 -3.87 -9.61 -26.17
C ASP A 290 -3.49 -9.92 -24.70
N ILE A 291 -4.33 -9.51 -23.75
CA ILE A 291 -4.08 -9.74 -22.31
C ILE A 291 -4.53 -11.15 -21.97
N LEU A 292 -3.59 -12.01 -21.60
CA LEU A 292 -3.89 -13.40 -21.25
C LEU A 292 -4.31 -13.57 -19.78
N GLU A 293 -3.71 -12.81 -18.90
CA GLU A 293 -3.92 -12.94 -17.46
C GLU A 293 -4.05 -11.56 -16.82
N ILE A 294 -4.95 -11.47 -15.85
CA ILE A 294 -5.12 -10.33 -14.94
C ILE A 294 -4.59 -10.74 -13.58
N VAL A 295 -3.56 -10.07 -13.11
CA VAL A 295 -2.95 -10.28 -11.79
C VAL A 295 -3.55 -9.27 -10.81
N LEU A 296 -4.20 -9.74 -9.74
CA LEU A 296 -4.81 -8.90 -8.72
C LEU A 296 -3.89 -8.76 -7.52
N CYS A 297 -3.72 -7.53 -7.05
CA CYS A 297 -3.01 -7.19 -5.82
C CYS A 297 -3.62 -5.96 -5.13
N GLY A 298 -2.97 -5.49 -4.06
CA GLY A 298 -3.47 -4.41 -3.22
C GLY A 298 -4.36 -4.90 -2.08
N GLY A 299 -4.58 -4.04 -1.10
CA GLY A 299 -5.37 -4.37 0.10
C GLY A 299 -6.85 -4.65 -0.17
N GLY A 300 -7.35 -4.21 -1.32
CA GLY A 300 -8.73 -4.41 -1.74
C GLY A 300 -8.93 -5.54 -2.76
N ALA A 301 -7.91 -6.31 -3.09
CA ALA A 301 -7.96 -7.32 -4.15
C ALA A 301 -9.16 -8.28 -4.02
N ALA A 302 -9.44 -8.78 -2.81
CA ALA A 302 -10.56 -9.68 -2.56
C ALA A 302 -11.94 -9.03 -2.80
N TYR A 303 -12.05 -7.72 -2.58
CA TYR A 303 -13.32 -7.00 -2.78
C TYR A 303 -13.61 -6.73 -4.26
N ILE A 304 -12.57 -6.47 -5.05
CA ILE A 304 -12.72 -6.12 -6.47
C ILE A 304 -12.74 -7.36 -7.38
N GLU A 305 -12.25 -8.51 -6.92
CA GLU A 305 -12.13 -9.73 -7.74
C GLU A 305 -13.44 -10.13 -8.43
N PRO A 306 -14.64 -10.12 -7.79
CA PRO A 306 -15.88 -10.45 -8.47
C PRO A 306 -16.18 -9.52 -9.65
N ALA A 307 -15.95 -8.22 -9.50
CA ALA A 307 -16.13 -7.25 -10.57
C ALA A 307 -15.11 -7.44 -11.71
N VAL A 308 -13.87 -7.80 -11.39
CA VAL A 308 -12.84 -8.09 -12.39
C VAL A 308 -13.22 -9.34 -13.20
N ARG A 309 -13.74 -10.39 -12.57
CA ARG A 309 -14.22 -11.60 -13.27
C ARG A 309 -15.41 -11.31 -14.20
N GLU A 310 -16.25 -10.36 -13.83
CA GLU A 310 -17.38 -9.93 -14.68
C GLU A 310 -16.91 -9.14 -15.90
N VAL A 311 -15.96 -8.21 -15.73
CA VAL A 311 -15.44 -7.36 -16.82
C VAL A 311 -14.47 -8.11 -17.74
N PHE A 312 -13.74 -9.09 -17.21
CA PHE A 312 -12.73 -9.88 -17.94
C PHE A 312 -13.09 -11.38 -17.92
N PRO A 313 -14.20 -11.79 -18.59
CA PRO A 313 -14.74 -13.15 -18.49
C PRO A 313 -13.88 -14.22 -19.16
N VAL A 314 -12.95 -13.85 -20.05
CA VAL A 314 -12.11 -14.78 -20.80
C VAL A 314 -10.66 -14.80 -20.33
N GLN A 315 -10.22 -13.77 -19.60
CA GLN A 315 -8.87 -13.70 -19.06
C GLN A 315 -8.73 -14.58 -17.80
N LYS A 316 -7.59 -15.19 -17.63
CA LYS A 316 -7.29 -15.87 -16.37
C LYS A 316 -7.03 -14.84 -15.28
N ILE A 317 -7.83 -14.90 -14.21
CA ILE A 317 -7.67 -14.01 -13.04
C ILE A 317 -6.83 -14.72 -11.99
N VAL A 318 -5.76 -14.06 -11.55
CA VAL A 318 -4.82 -14.58 -10.54
C VAL A 318 -4.72 -13.57 -9.39
N CYS A 319 -5.32 -13.87 -8.26
CA CYS A 319 -5.10 -13.10 -7.03
C CYS A 319 -3.79 -13.56 -6.38
N LEU A 320 -2.87 -12.63 -6.12
CA LEU A 320 -1.60 -12.96 -5.48
C LEU A 320 -1.79 -13.33 -4.00
N PRO A 321 -0.98 -14.25 -3.47
CA PRO A 321 -0.93 -14.46 -2.02
C PRO A 321 -0.42 -13.19 -1.34
N GLU A 322 -0.95 -12.89 -0.15
CA GLU A 322 -0.69 -11.64 0.57
C GLU A 322 -0.78 -10.40 -0.36
N PRO A 323 -1.92 -10.20 -1.03
CA PRO A 323 -2.03 -9.23 -2.13
C PRO A 323 -1.68 -7.81 -1.71
N PHE A 324 -1.84 -7.47 -0.43
CA PHE A 324 -1.49 -6.17 0.14
C PHE A 324 0.03 -5.94 0.25
N PHE A 325 0.86 -7.01 0.34
CA PHE A 325 2.32 -6.93 0.31
C PHE A 325 2.90 -7.19 -1.08
N ALA A 326 2.10 -7.47 -2.10
CA ALA A 326 2.58 -7.96 -3.40
C ALA A 326 3.66 -7.07 -4.04
N ASN A 327 3.51 -5.75 -3.99
CA ASN A 327 4.52 -4.82 -4.50
C ASN A 327 5.84 -4.92 -3.73
N ALA A 328 5.78 -4.89 -2.40
CA ALA A 328 6.96 -5.00 -1.57
C ALA A 328 7.64 -6.38 -1.70
N ASN A 329 6.84 -7.46 -1.77
CA ASN A 329 7.33 -8.83 -1.95
C ASN A 329 8.16 -8.97 -3.24
N GLY A 330 7.67 -8.45 -4.37
CA GLY A 330 8.39 -8.55 -5.63
C GLY A 330 9.76 -7.86 -5.58
N PHE A 331 9.82 -6.66 -5.03
CA PHE A 331 11.09 -5.95 -4.89
C PHE A 331 12.00 -6.59 -3.83
N ALA A 332 11.44 -7.16 -2.75
CA ALA A 332 12.22 -7.93 -1.77
C ALA A 332 12.84 -9.17 -2.41
N MET A 333 12.10 -9.91 -3.25
CA MET A 333 12.62 -11.08 -3.98
C MET A 333 13.75 -10.68 -4.92
N LEU A 334 13.62 -9.56 -5.63
CA LEU A 334 14.66 -9.03 -6.51
C LEU A 334 15.91 -8.62 -5.71
N SER A 335 15.72 -7.88 -4.62
CA SER A 335 16.82 -7.44 -3.74
C SER A 335 17.54 -8.63 -3.10
N ARG A 336 16.79 -9.64 -2.65
CA ARG A 336 17.36 -10.88 -2.09
C ARG A 336 18.25 -11.61 -3.10
N LYS A 337 17.81 -11.70 -4.37
CA LYS A 337 18.62 -12.28 -5.45
C LYS A 337 19.89 -11.46 -5.70
N GLN A 338 19.81 -10.14 -5.64
CA GLN A 338 20.98 -9.27 -5.81
C GLN A 338 21.97 -9.38 -4.65
N MET A 339 21.49 -9.47 -3.41
CA MET A 339 22.31 -9.69 -2.22
C MET A 339 23.03 -11.05 -2.30
N ALA A 340 22.33 -12.15 -2.57
CA ALA A 340 22.88 -13.49 -2.69
C ALA A 340 23.84 -13.67 -3.90
N GLY A 341 23.51 -13.10 -5.06
CA GLY A 341 24.33 -13.22 -6.27
C GLY A 341 25.67 -12.47 -6.19
N ARG A 342 25.79 -11.48 -5.31
CA ARG A 342 27.05 -10.76 -5.06
C ARG A 342 27.96 -11.47 -4.05
N GLU A 343 27.41 -12.32 -3.16
CA GLU A 343 28.24 -13.18 -2.29
C GLU A 343 29.07 -14.18 -3.08
N LEU A 344 28.50 -14.78 -4.13
CA LEU A 344 29.21 -15.73 -4.98
C LEU A 344 30.36 -15.07 -5.75
N ALA A 345 30.24 -13.80 -6.12
CA ALA A 345 31.28 -13.04 -6.83
C ALA A 345 32.43 -12.53 -5.92
N HIS A 346 32.26 -12.60 -4.59
CA HIS A 346 33.31 -12.23 -3.62
C HIS A 346 34.00 -13.45 -2.99
N ALA A 347 33.47 -14.66 -3.24
CA ALA A 347 34.05 -15.92 -2.77
C ALA A 347 35.02 -16.57 -3.81
N GLU A 348 35.11 -16.02 -5.02
CA GLU A 348 36.08 -16.33 -6.05
C GLU A 348 37.21 -15.27 -6.06
#